data_ff573b1a73bf73d9c116afa45da8bbab
#
_entry.id   ff573b1a73bf73d9c116afa45da8bbab
#
_cell.length_a   1.000
_cell.length_b   1.000
_cell.length_c   1.000
_cell.angle_alpha   90.00
_cell.angle_beta   90.00
_cell.angle_gamma   90.00
#
_symmetry.space_group_name_H-M   'P 1'
#
loop_
_entity.id
_entity.type
_entity.pdbx_description
1 polymer ?
#
loop_
_entity_poly.entity_id
_entity_poly.type
_entity_poly.pdbx_seq_one_letter_code
_entity_poly.pdbx_strand_id
1 'polypeptide(L)'
;METNLKLIRNKKFLIFWLAGLVATIGSGMTSFGIGVYIFERTDSAFVKSMISLVAFLPTIVAGPFAGTLADRFDRRKLMVLGDGLSTLGILLILYAIQFANSNVFLIGTGAFLSALFSSIIEPATKATVSDLLSEEDYTRASGLMQLAESARFLIAPVLCAFVMTRGGLTAVLIIDLLTIITTIAAVLVIAKGLVSKESVNKQAYKQSLLQGFEAINKNAGIRVLVVFLILLTFMVGTIQELSTPLILSFTNARTLSMMITIAAFGMVLSSIYLGARELKGRKIIIFSISAFLAGLAMVGFGALENVFVITLSGFLFFATLPFLNSIADYFVRVNIPNILQGRVFGILGTITQLGYLLAYALSGF
;
A
#
# COMPACT_ATOMS: atom_id res chain seq x y z
N MET A 1 -7.69 -8.97 -28.43
CA MET A 1 -7.52 -7.51 -28.51
C MET A 1 -8.82 -6.74 -28.31
N GLU A 2 -9.97 -7.23 -28.79
CA GLU A 2 -11.30 -6.59 -28.64
C GLU A 2 -11.83 -6.51 -27.19
N THR A 3 -11.47 -7.44 -26.33
CA THR A 3 -11.90 -7.49 -24.93
C THR A 3 -11.24 -6.43 -24.03
N ASN A 4 -10.07 -5.90 -24.40
CA ASN A 4 -9.41 -4.81 -23.66
C ASN A 4 -10.11 -3.46 -23.84
N LEU A 5 -10.88 -3.28 -24.90
CA LEU A 5 -11.59 -2.05 -25.18
C LEU A 5 -12.88 -1.88 -24.35
N LYS A 6 -13.47 -2.97 -23.83
CA LYS A 6 -14.71 -2.89 -23.01
C LYS A 6 -14.50 -2.20 -21.67
N LEU A 7 -13.42 -2.50 -20.96
CA LEU A 7 -13.11 -1.90 -19.63
C LEU A 7 -12.82 -0.40 -19.75
N ILE A 8 -11.96 -0.03 -20.73
CA ILE A 8 -11.62 1.37 -21.05
C ILE A 8 -12.86 2.13 -21.57
N ARG A 9 -13.83 1.42 -22.13
CA ARG A 9 -15.10 1.98 -22.60
C ARG A 9 -16.11 2.24 -21.48
N ASN A 10 -15.92 1.65 -20.29
CA ASN A 10 -16.71 1.99 -19.10
C ASN A 10 -16.21 3.32 -18.50
N LYS A 11 -16.79 4.41 -18.97
CA LYS A 11 -16.41 5.77 -18.56
C LYS A 11 -16.48 5.97 -17.05
N LYS A 12 -17.42 5.32 -16.35
CA LYS A 12 -17.56 5.45 -14.89
C LYS A 12 -16.38 4.79 -14.16
N PHE A 13 -16.00 3.60 -14.56
CA PHE A 13 -14.84 2.92 -14.01
C PHE A 13 -13.53 3.68 -14.31
N LEU A 14 -13.38 4.18 -15.53
CA LEU A 14 -12.20 4.93 -15.92
C LEU A 14 -12.02 6.23 -15.12
N ILE A 15 -13.09 7.00 -14.92
CA ILE A 15 -13.10 8.21 -14.09
C ILE A 15 -12.72 7.85 -12.65
N PHE A 16 -13.32 6.80 -12.12
CA PHE A 16 -13.06 6.29 -10.78
C PHE A 16 -11.60 5.89 -10.60
N TRP A 17 -11.07 5.09 -11.52
CA TRP A 17 -9.71 4.61 -11.50
C TRP A 17 -8.68 5.74 -11.65
N LEU A 18 -8.89 6.67 -12.58
CA LEU A 18 -7.99 7.83 -12.76
C LEU A 18 -7.95 8.72 -11.52
N ALA A 19 -9.10 9.00 -10.92
CA ALA A 19 -9.15 9.76 -9.67
C ALA A 19 -8.43 9.03 -8.53
N GLY A 20 -8.63 7.71 -8.42
CA GLY A 20 -7.91 6.87 -7.47
C GLY A 20 -6.41 6.84 -7.71
N LEU A 21 -5.95 6.77 -8.97
CA LEU A 21 -4.53 6.86 -9.32
C LEU A 21 -3.91 8.19 -8.86
N VAL A 22 -4.59 9.31 -9.13
CA VAL A 22 -4.14 10.66 -8.73
C VAL A 22 -4.05 10.75 -7.20
N ALA A 23 -5.06 10.26 -6.47
CA ALA A 23 -5.06 10.26 -5.01
C ALA A 23 -3.98 9.34 -4.43
N THR A 24 -3.76 8.17 -5.02
CA THR A 24 -2.69 7.24 -4.60
C THR A 24 -1.31 7.89 -4.74
N ILE A 25 -1.08 8.65 -5.81
CA ILE A 25 0.15 9.42 -5.97
C ILE A 25 0.23 10.55 -4.92
N GLY A 26 -0.84 11.32 -4.70
CA GLY A 26 -0.89 12.41 -3.71
C GLY A 26 -0.59 11.91 -2.29
N SER A 27 -1.29 10.87 -1.84
CA SER A 27 -1.06 10.27 -0.52
C SER A 27 0.34 9.63 -0.40
N GLY A 28 0.87 9.08 -1.49
CA GLY A 28 2.25 8.58 -1.56
C GLY A 28 3.27 9.70 -1.37
N MET A 29 3.06 10.85 -2.02
CA MET A 29 3.89 12.05 -1.83
C MET A 29 3.85 12.54 -0.38
N THR A 30 2.67 12.58 0.22
CA THR A 30 2.48 12.98 1.64
C THR A 30 3.21 12.04 2.58
N SER A 31 3.04 10.72 2.44
CA SER A 31 3.73 9.73 3.30
C SER A 31 5.25 9.83 3.18
N PHE A 32 5.78 9.90 1.96
CA PHE A 32 7.21 10.05 1.72
C PHE A 32 7.74 11.39 2.25
N GLY A 33 7.02 12.49 1.95
CA GLY A 33 7.42 13.84 2.34
C GLY A 33 7.44 14.05 3.86
N ILE A 34 6.46 13.51 4.60
CA ILE A 34 6.46 13.53 6.07
C ILE A 34 7.70 12.79 6.60
N GLY A 35 8.03 11.61 6.05
CA GLY A 35 9.20 10.84 6.46
C GLY A 35 10.51 11.60 6.28
N VAL A 36 10.71 12.21 5.10
CA VAL A 36 11.89 13.04 4.81
C VAL A 36 11.93 14.27 5.74
N TYR A 37 10.82 14.99 5.83
CA TYR A 37 10.72 16.23 6.64
C TYR A 37 11.01 16.00 8.13
N ILE A 38 10.44 14.95 8.71
CA ILE A 38 10.68 14.60 10.13
C ILE A 38 12.15 14.23 10.34
N PHE A 39 12.71 13.41 9.43
CA PHE A 39 14.12 13.03 9.55
C PHE A 39 15.05 14.23 9.43
N GLU A 40 14.89 15.09 8.42
CA GLU A 40 15.72 16.30 8.24
C GLU A 40 15.61 17.28 9.41
N ARG A 41 14.45 17.31 10.10
CA ARG A 41 14.24 18.24 11.21
C ARG A 41 14.71 17.71 12.56
N THR A 42 14.66 16.41 12.78
CA THR A 42 14.95 15.79 14.08
C THR A 42 16.30 15.05 14.12
N ASP A 43 16.86 14.80 12.94
CA ASP A 43 18.05 13.93 12.75
C ASP A 43 17.91 12.58 13.49
N SER A 44 16.67 12.06 13.58
CA SER A 44 16.34 10.89 14.37
C SER A 44 15.50 9.88 13.57
N ALA A 45 16.12 8.72 13.30
CA ALA A 45 15.44 7.58 12.71
C ALA A 45 14.32 7.06 13.63
N PHE A 46 14.56 7.12 14.97
CA PHE A 46 13.54 6.74 15.96
C PHE A 46 12.27 7.58 15.84
N VAL A 47 12.40 8.91 15.80
CA VAL A 47 11.24 9.80 15.69
C VAL A 47 10.49 9.56 14.38
N LYS A 48 11.22 9.40 13.25
CA LYS A 48 10.61 9.07 11.95
C LYS A 48 9.83 7.76 12.04
N SER A 49 10.43 6.70 12.59
CA SER A 49 9.79 5.38 12.71
C SER A 49 8.57 5.40 13.62
N MET A 50 8.60 6.19 14.71
CA MET A 50 7.44 6.37 15.58
C MET A 50 6.27 7.07 14.88
N ILE A 51 6.55 8.07 14.05
CA ILE A 51 5.51 8.71 13.23
C ILE A 51 4.93 7.73 12.21
N SER A 52 5.76 6.93 11.53
CA SER A 52 5.30 5.89 10.61
C SER A 52 4.46 4.83 11.32
N LEU A 53 4.89 4.37 12.50
CA LEU A 53 4.14 3.44 13.34
C LEU A 53 2.76 3.99 13.72
N VAL A 54 2.72 5.24 14.20
CA VAL A 54 1.48 5.92 14.60
C VAL A 54 0.54 6.10 13.41
N ALA A 55 1.07 6.44 12.22
CA ALA A 55 0.29 6.55 11.00
C ALA A 55 -0.20 5.19 10.47
N PHE A 56 0.53 4.10 10.72
CA PHE A 56 0.17 2.77 10.24
C PHE A 56 -0.81 2.03 11.16
N LEU A 57 -0.75 2.28 12.47
CA LEU A 57 -1.56 1.59 13.47
C LEU A 57 -3.08 1.60 13.17
N PRO A 58 -3.69 2.72 12.73
CA PRO A 58 -5.10 2.76 12.40
C PRO A 58 -5.50 1.79 11.28
N THR A 59 -4.64 1.55 10.30
CA THR A 59 -4.94 0.65 9.17
C THR A 59 -5.13 -0.79 9.62
N ILE A 60 -4.37 -1.22 10.64
CA ILE A 60 -4.50 -2.56 11.22
C ILE A 60 -5.75 -2.66 12.08
N VAL A 61 -5.95 -1.67 12.98
CA VAL A 61 -7.05 -1.70 13.94
C VAL A 61 -8.39 -1.47 13.24
N ALA A 62 -8.46 -0.51 12.32
CA ALA A 62 -9.70 -0.15 11.66
C ALA A 62 -10.05 -1.10 10.50
N GLY A 63 -9.10 -1.81 9.90
CA GLY A 63 -9.32 -2.68 8.74
C GLY A 63 -10.50 -3.67 8.90
N PRO A 64 -10.59 -4.46 9.99
CA PRO A 64 -11.73 -5.34 10.23
C PRO A 64 -13.07 -4.62 10.38
N PHE A 65 -13.06 -3.42 10.96
CA PHE A 65 -14.27 -2.60 11.12
C PHE A 65 -14.67 -1.91 9.82
N ALA A 66 -13.70 -1.49 9.02
CA ALA A 66 -13.90 -0.84 7.74
C ALA A 66 -14.63 -1.75 6.74
N GLY A 67 -14.31 -3.04 6.69
CA GLY A 67 -15.04 -4.03 5.89
C GLY A 67 -16.51 -4.12 6.31
N THR A 68 -16.79 -4.17 7.60
CA THR A 68 -18.17 -4.22 8.14
C THR A 68 -18.95 -2.93 7.86
N LEU A 69 -18.26 -1.78 7.87
CA LEU A 69 -18.86 -0.49 7.49
C LEU A 69 -19.20 -0.46 6.00
N ALA A 70 -18.31 -0.93 5.14
CA ALA A 70 -18.52 -1.01 3.69
C ALA A 70 -19.68 -1.94 3.30
N ASP A 71 -19.99 -2.93 4.15
CA ASP A 71 -21.14 -3.83 3.95
C ASP A 71 -22.47 -3.25 4.45
N ARG A 72 -22.44 -2.33 5.42
CA ARG A 72 -23.64 -1.79 6.08
C ARG A 72 -24.07 -0.44 5.55
N PHE A 73 -23.16 0.36 5.07
CA PHE A 73 -23.41 1.73 4.65
C PHE A 73 -23.19 1.90 3.14
N ASP A 74 -23.79 2.94 2.59
CA ASP A 74 -23.53 3.34 1.20
C ASP A 74 -22.02 3.61 1.01
N ARG A 75 -21.39 2.79 0.18
CA ARG A 75 -19.95 2.79 -0.10
C ARG A 75 -19.44 4.15 -0.55
N ARG A 76 -20.28 4.91 -1.29
CA ARG A 76 -19.96 6.25 -1.78
C ARG A 76 -19.90 7.26 -0.64
N LYS A 77 -20.90 7.20 0.26
CA LYS A 77 -20.89 8.05 1.46
C LYS A 77 -19.67 7.76 2.33
N LEU A 78 -19.30 6.47 2.47
CA LEU A 78 -18.11 6.07 3.20
C LEU A 78 -16.82 6.60 2.57
N MET A 79 -16.71 6.56 1.24
CA MET A 79 -15.54 7.10 0.54
C MET A 79 -15.45 8.62 0.71
N VAL A 80 -16.56 9.35 0.48
CA VAL A 80 -16.61 10.81 0.66
C VAL A 80 -16.34 11.22 2.10
N LEU A 81 -16.88 10.49 3.09
CA LEU A 81 -16.62 10.74 4.50
C LEU A 81 -15.19 10.39 4.89
N GLY A 82 -14.65 9.26 4.41
CA GLY A 82 -13.28 8.86 4.64
C GLY A 82 -12.28 9.90 4.12
N ASP A 83 -12.42 10.30 2.85
CA ASP A 83 -11.63 11.35 2.22
C ASP A 83 -11.80 12.71 2.92
N GLY A 84 -13.06 13.12 3.18
CA GLY A 84 -13.35 14.41 3.82
C GLY A 84 -12.81 14.49 5.25
N LEU A 85 -12.92 13.43 6.04
CA LEU A 85 -12.41 13.40 7.42
C LEU A 85 -10.88 13.22 7.46
N SER A 86 -10.28 12.48 6.50
CA SER A 86 -8.81 12.38 6.39
C SER A 86 -8.16 13.75 6.15
N THR A 87 -8.86 14.63 5.45
CA THR A 87 -8.46 16.04 5.24
C THR A 87 -8.17 16.76 6.56
N LEU A 88 -8.92 16.47 7.64
CA LEU A 88 -8.68 17.09 8.95
C LEU A 88 -7.29 16.74 9.49
N GLY A 89 -6.82 15.51 9.25
CA GLY A 89 -5.46 15.10 9.62
C GLY A 89 -4.40 15.90 8.86
N ILE A 90 -4.58 16.07 7.54
CA ILE A 90 -3.66 16.86 6.69
C ILE A 90 -3.66 18.33 7.12
N LEU A 91 -4.82 18.91 7.42
CA LEU A 91 -4.94 20.29 7.91
C LEU A 91 -4.24 20.46 9.27
N LEU A 92 -4.31 19.46 10.16
CA LEU A 92 -3.59 19.49 11.43
C LEU A 92 -2.07 19.47 11.21
N ILE A 93 -1.57 18.70 10.23
CA ILE A 93 -0.15 18.71 9.88
C ILE A 93 0.26 20.08 9.32
N LEU A 94 -0.54 20.67 8.44
CA LEU A 94 -0.31 22.03 7.94
C LEU A 94 -0.26 23.06 9.07
N TYR A 95 -1.21 23.00 9.99
CA TYR A 95 -1.20 23.85 11.17
C TYR A 95 0.07 23.66 12.00
N ALA A 96 0.48 22.42 12.25
CA ALA A 96 1.69 22.12 13.01
C ALA A 96 2.96 22.71 12.37
N ILE A 97 3.06 22.66 11.04
CA ILE A 97 4.21 23.21 10.31
C ILE A 97 4.21 24.75 10.34
N GLN A 98 3.07 25.38 10.14
CA GLN A 98 3.02 26.85 9.96
C GLN A 98 2.94 27.62 11.27
N PHE A 99 2.21 27.11 12.27
CA PHE A 99 1.85 27.86 13.48
C PHE A 99 2.37 27.25 14.77
N ALA A 100 2.79 25.98 14.79
CA ALA A 100 3.22 25.28 16.00
C ALA A 100 4.69 24.82 15.92
N ASN A 101 5.54 25.58 15.24
CA ASN A 101 6.99 25.31 15.11
C ASN A 101 7.32 23.86 14.72
N SER A 102 6.53 23.27 13.83
CA SER A 102 6.65 21.89 13.37
C SER A 102 6.63 20.87 14.51
N ASN A 103 5.69 21.04 15.42
CA ASN A 103 5.54 20.15 16.57
C ASN A 103 5.30 18.71 16.08
N VAL A 104 6.25 17.81 16.38
CA VAL A 104 6.26 16.41 15.94
C VAL A 104 5.04 15.65 16.44
N PHE A 105 4.56 15.94 17.66
CA PHE A 105 3.37 15.30 18.21
C PHE A 105 2.11 15.66 17.42
N LEU A 106 1.96 16.92 17.03
CA LEU A 106 0.82 17.35 16.19
C LEU A 106 0.91 16.75 14.79
N ILE A 107 2.11 16.65 14.20
CA ILE A 107 2.31 15.98 12.92
C ILE A 107 1.91 14.51 13.02
N GLY A 108 2.36 13.80 14.05
CA GLY A 108 1.99 12.41 14.32
C GLY A 108 0.49 12.22 14.51
N THR A 109 -0.16 13.10 15.29
CA THR A 109 -1.60 13.09 15.50
C THR A 109 -2.36 13.33 14.20
N GLY A 110 -1.90 14.25 13.36
CA GLY A 110 -2.49 14.50 12.04
C GLY A 110 -2.34 13.29 11.11
N ALA A 111 -1.17 12.67 11.08
CA ALA A 111 -0.92 11.45 10.31
C ALA A 111 -1.81 10.29 10.78
N PHE A 112 -1.97 10.11 12.10
CA PHE A 112 -2.88 9.12 12.69
C PHE A 112 -4.33 9.36 12.27
N LEU A 113 -4.84 10.58 12.40
CA LEU A 113 -6.21 10.93 12.04
C LEU A 113 -6.46 10.72 10.54
N SER A 114 -5.53 11.17 9.69
CA SER A 114 -5.63 10.97 8.25
C SER A 114 -5.69 9.49 7.91
N ALA A 115 -4.80 8.66 8.46
CA ALA A 115 -4.76 7.23 8.23
C ALA A 115 -6.01 6.50 8.77
N LEU A 116 -6.52 6.91 9.94
CA LEU A 116 -7.72 6.34 10.54
C LEU A 116 -8.93 6.47 9.61
N PHE A 117 -9.17 7.65 9.07
CA PHE A 117 -10.30 7.88 8.18
C PHE A 117 -10.07 7.31 6.78
N SER A 118 -8.84 7.34 6.26
CA SER A 118 -8.48 6.72 4.97
C SER A 118 -8.61 5.20 4.98
N SER A 119 -8.47 4.54 6.14
CA SER A 119 -8.60 3.07 6.26
C SER A 119 -9.98 2.54 5.84
N ILE A 120 -11.01 3.39 5.86
CA ILE A 120 -12.38 3.04 5.45
C ILE A 120 -12.51 3.04 3.92
N ILE A 121 -11.64 3.76 3.22
CA ILE A 121 -11.76 3.99 1.77
C ILE A 121 -11.43 2.72 0.98
N GLU A 122 -10.41 1.97 1.37
CA GLU A 122 -9.95 0.79 0.61
C GLU A 122 -11.03 -0.30 0.46
N PRO A 123 -11.72 -0.76 1.53
CA PRO A 123 -12.80 -1.72 1.37
C PRO A 123 -13.98 -1.19 0.55
N ALA A 124 -14.33 0.10 0.74
CA ALA A 124 -15.39 0.74 -0.01
C ALA A 124 -15.04 0.85 -1.50
N THR A 125 -13.77 1.13 -1.84
CA THR A 125 -13.25 1.17 -3.21
C THR A 125 -13.33 -0.20 -3.87
N LYS A 126 -12.83 -1.27 -3.21
CA LYS A 126 -12.90 -2.65 -3.74
C LYS A 126 -14.33 -3.08 -4.01
N ALA A 127 -15.23 -2.77 -3.10
CA ALA A 127 -16.63 -3.07 -3.26
C ALA A 127 -17.31 -2.24 -4.38
N THR A 128 -16.91 -0.98 -4.56
CA THR A 128 -17.42 -0.12 -5.65
C THR A 128 -16.97 -0.63 -7.02
N VAL A 129 -15.73 -1.14 -7.13
CA VAL A 129 -15.25 -1.78 -8.38
C VAL A 129 -16.15 -2.95 -8.77
N SER A 130 -16.57 -3.77 -7.79
CA SER A 130 -17.49 -4.90 -8.04
C SER A 130 -18.89 -4.46 -8.46
N ASP A 131 -19.33 -3.25 -8.06
CA ASP A 131 -20.61 -2.69 -8.52
C ASP A 131 -20.54 -2.08 -9.92
N LEU A 132 -19.36 -1.64 -10.35
CA LEU A 132 -19.15 -0.98 -11.64
C LEU A 132 -18.90 -1.96 -12.79
N LEU A 133 -18.42 -3.16 -12.48
CA LEU A 133 -17.90 -4.11 -13.46
C LEU A 133 -18.57 -5.49 -13.35
N SER A 134 -18.51 -6.25 -14.45
CA SER A 134 -18.87 -7.66 -14.47
C SER A 134 -17.72 -8.52 -13.91
N GLU A 135 -18.03 -9.75 -13.48
CA GLU A 135 -17.03 -10.70 -12.94
C GLU A 135 -15.88 -10.99 -13.92
N GLU A 136 -16.17 -10.98 -15.22
CA GLU A 136 -15.16 -11.17 -16.28
C GLU A 136 -14.09 -10.09 -16.30
N ASP A 137 -14.43 -8.87 -15.84
CA ASP A 137 -13.55 -7.71 -15.85
C ASP A 137 -12.79 -7.51 -14.52
N TYR A 138 -13.11 -8.26 -13.44
CA TYR A 138 -12.50 -8.07 -12.13
C TYR A 138 -10.99 -8.27 -12.12
N THR A 139 -10.48 -9.29 -12.84
CA THR A 139 -9.02 -9.55 -12.90
C THR A 139 -8.26 -8.38 -13.53
N ARG A 140 -8.85 -7.77 -14.56
CA ARG A 140 -8.26 -6.61 -15.24
C ARG A 140 -8.33 -5.35 -14.39
N ALA A 141 -9.47 -5.15 -13.72
CA ALA A 141 -9.62 -4.04 -12.78
C ALA A 141 -8.60 -4.13 -11.64
N SER A 142 -8.38 -5.34 -11.09
CA SER A 142 -7.34 -5.59 -10.09
C SER A 142 -5.95 -5.27 -10.62
N GLY A 143 -5.65 -5.60 -11.89
CA GLY A 143 -4.39 -5.24 -12.54
C GLY A 143 -4.20 -3.72 -12.65
N LEU A 144 -5.25 -2.97 -13.01
CA LEU A 144 -5.20 -1.51 -13.07
C LEU A 144 -5.06 -0.89 -11.67
N MET A 145 -5.74 -1.44 -10.66
CA MET A 145 -5.55 -1.01 -9.26
C MET A 145 -4.12 -1.25 -8.78
N GLN A 146 -3.52 -2.40 -9.12
CA GLN A 146 -2.12 -2.69 -8.80
C GLN A 146 -1.16 -1.74 -9.53
N LEU A 147 -1.50 -1.31 -10.73
CA LEU A 147 -0.73 -0.30 -11.46
C LEU A 147 -0.76 1.05 -10.72
N ALA A 148 -1.90 1.45 -10.17
CA ALA A 148 -2.01 2.65 -9.35
C ALA A 148 -1.14 2.56 -8.08
N GLU A 149 -1.14 1.42 -7.39
CA GLU A 149 -0.26 1.19 -6.24
C GLU A 149 1.23 1.22 -6.64
N SER A 150 1.59 0.67 -7.80
CA SER A 150 2.97 0.76 -8.31
C SER A 150 3.40 2.20 -8.57
N ALA A 151 2.49 3.06 -9.03
CA ALA A 151 2.75 4.48 -9.23
C ALA A 151 3.07 5.22 -7.91
N ARG A 152 2.49 4.77 -6.78
CA ARG A 152 2.82 5.27 -5.43
C ARG A 152 4.30 5.12 -5.10
N PHE A 153 4.92 4.01 -5.49
CA PHE A 153 6.34 3.76 -5.21
C PHE A 153 7.27 4.36 -6.25
N LEU A 154 6.84 4.45 -7.52
CA LEU A 154 7.68 4.93 -8.61
C LEU A 154 7.59 6.45 -8.78
N ILE A 155 6.39 6.99 -8.82
CA ILE A 155 6.11 8.36 -9.23
C ILE A 155 6.11 9.29 -8.02
N ALA A 156 5.49 8.88 -6.90
CA ALA A 156 5.29 9.75 -5.77
C ALA A 156 6.60 10.26 -5.14
N PRO A 157 7.67 9.44 -4.92
CA PRO A 157 8.91 9.95 -4.36
C PRO A 157 9.59 11.01 -5.24
N VAL A 158 9.57 10.82 -6.57
CA VAL A 158 10.17 11.75 -7.55
C VAL A 158 9.42 13.08 -7.57
N LEU A 159 8.08 13.01 -7.65
CA LEU A 159 7.24 14.20 -7.61
C LEU A 159 7.35 14.92 -6.26
N CYS A 160 7.38 14.16 -5.16
CA CYS A 160 7.55 14.72 -3.83
C CYS A 160 8.87 15.49 -3.72
N ALA A 161 10.00 14.90 -4.12
CA ALA A 161 11.30 15.56 -4.08
C ALA A 161 11.30 16.86 -4.93
N PHE A 162 10.70 16.81 -6.12
CA PHE A 162 10.58 17.98 -6.98
C PHE A 162 9.74 19.10 -6.36
N VAL A 163 8.64 18.76 -5.70
CA VAL A 163 7.74 19.72 -5.03
C VAL A 163 8.39 20.27 -3.77
N MET A 164 9.01 19.39 -2.95
CA MET A 164 9.65 19.77 -1.69
C MET A 164 10.79 20.79 -1.90
N THR A 165 11.57 20.67 -3.00
CA THR A 165 12.65 21.62 -3.30
C THR A 165 12.15 23.03 -3.60
N ARG A 166 10.86 23.22 -3.93
CA ARG A 166 10.24 24.52 -4.28
C ARG A 166 9.33 25.09 -3.23
N GLY A 167 8.55 24.25 -2.57
CA GLY A 167 7.49 24.70 -1.65
C GLY A 167 7.45 23.93 -0.33
N GLY A 168 8.50 23.11 -0.06
CA GLY A 168 8.58 22.31 1.16
C GLY A 168 7.44 21.30 1.29
N LEU A 169 7.28 20.73 2.49
CA LEU A 169 6.21 19.80 2.80
C LEU A 169 4.82 20.45 2.68
N THR A 170 4.70 21.74 2.92
CA THR A 170 3.44 22.49 2.78
C THR A 170 2.85 22.34 1.38
N ALA A 171 3.66 22.51 0.32
CA ALA A 171 3.20 22.36 -1.04
C ALA A 171 2.75 20.91 -1.36
N VAL A 172 3.44 19.91 -0.83
CA VAL A 172 3.06 18.50 -0.96
C VAL A 172 1.69 18.24 -0.35
N LEU A 173 1.45 18.72 0.87
CA LEU A 173 0.17 18.56 1.57
C LEU A 173 -0.98 19.29 0.85
N ILE A 174 -0.73 20.46 0.27
CA ILE A 174 -1.74 21.17 -0.54
C ILE A 174 -2.09 20.36 -1.80
N ILE A 175 -1.10 19.78 -2.47
CA ILE A 175 -1.34 18.92 -3.63
C ILE A 175 -2.19 17.69 -3.21
N ASP A 176 -1.90 17.07 -2.09
CA ASP A 176 -2.68 15.93 -1.59
C ASP A 176 -4.14 16.33 -1.31
N LEU A 177 -4.38 17.48 -0.67
CA LEU A 177 -5.73 18.03 -0.49
C LEU A 177 -6.46 18.23 -1.82
N LEU A 178 -5.78 18.69 -2.86
CA LEU A 178 -6.36 18.84 -4.19
C LEU A 178 -6.68 17.47 -4.82
N THR A 179 -5.83 16.46 -4.61
CA THR A 179 -6.11 15.09 -5.10
C THR A 179 -7.31 14.47 -4.39
N ILE A 180 -7.50 14.71 -3.09
CA ILE A 180 -8.70 14.30 -2.34
C ILE A 180 -9.96 14.95 -2.92
N ILE A 181 -9.92 16.22 -3.27
CA ILE A 181 -11.06 16.89 -3.91
C ILE A 181 -11.41 16.21 -5.24
N THR A 182 -10.41 15.79 -6.03
CA THR A 182 -10.68 15.08 -7.30
C THR A 182 -11.35 13.72 -7.09
N THR A 183 -10.97 12.97 -6.05
CA THR A 183 -11.63 11.69 -5.72
C THR A 183 -13.06 11.89 -5.24
N ILE A 184 -13.30 12.84 -4.35
CA ILE A 184 -14.65 13.17 -3.89
C ILE A 184 -15.54 13.56 -5.09
N ALA A 185 -15.04 14.43 -5.97
CA ALA A 185 -15.77 14.85 -7.17
C ALA A 185 -16.07 13.66 -8.08
N ALA A 186 -15.11 12.78 -8.34
CA ALA A 186 -15.28 11.58 -9.14
C ALA A 186 -16.35 10.64 -8.55
N VAL A 187 -16.30 10.37 -7.24
CA VAL A 187 -17.29 9.54 -6.54
C VAL A 187 -18.69 10.14 -6.65
N LEU A 188 -18.84 11.46 -6.49
CA LEU A 188 -20.13 12.14 -6.61
C LEU A 188 -20.68 12.10 -8.04
N VAL A 189 -19.83 12.21 -9.06
CA VAL A 189 -20.23 12.08 -10.48
C VAL A 189 -20.73 10.67 -10.79
N ILE A 190 -20.02 9.64 -10.29
CA ILE A 190 -20.37 8.23 -10.52
C ILE A 190 -21.63 7.85 -9.73
N ALA A 191 -21.86 8.50 -8.59
CA ALA A 191 -22.99 8.22 -7.70
C ALA A 191 -24.35 8.31 -8.39
N LYS A 192 -24.50 9.17 -9.40
CA LYS A 192 -25.75 9.40 -10.14
C LYS A 192 -26.19 8.23 -11.06
N GLY A 193 -26.02 7.00 -10.69
CA GLY A 193 -26.45 5.86 -11.54
C GLY A 193 -26.07 4.48 -11.05
N LEU A 194 -25.66 4.36 -9.80
CA LEU A 194 -25.43 3.07 -9.16
C LEU A 194 -26.56 2.81 -8.15
N VAL A 195 -27.21 1.68 -8.30
CA VAL A 195 -28.18 1.20 -7.31
C VAL A 195 -27.38 0.58 -6.17
N SER A 196 -27.53 1.10 -4.95
CA SER A 196 -27.00 0.44 -3.75
C SER A 196 -27.69 -0.92 -3.62
N LYS A 197 -26.96 -2.00 -3.85
CA LYS A 197 -27.44 -3.33 -3.49
C LYS A 197 -27.41 -3.39 -1.96
N GLU A 198 -28.59 -3.47 -1.33
CA GLU A 198 -28.68 -3.80 0.09
C GLU A 198 -27.92 -5.11 0.34
N SER A 199 -27.05 -5.10 1.35
CA SER A 199 -26.19 -6.23 1.66
C SER A 199 -27.05 -7.43 2.08
N VAL A 200 -26.99 -8.47 1.28
CA VAL A 200 -27.53 -9.79 1.60
C VAL A 200 -26.51 -10.54 2.44
N ASN A 201 -26.94 -10.92 3.63
CA ASN A 201 -26.38 -11.95 4.50
C ASN A 201 -25.43 -11.51 5.64
N LYS A 202 -26.07 -11.33 6.79
CA LYS A 202 -25.45 -11.15 8.13
C LYS A 202 -24.96 -12.47 8.73
N GLN A 203 -24.27 -13.34 7.99
CA GLN A 203 -23.60 -14.45 8.67
C GLN A 203 -22.47 -13.90 9.54
N ALA A 204 -22.41 -14.38 10.78
CA ALA A 204 -21.54 -13.85 11.79
C ALA A 204 -20.08 -13.82 11.28
N TYR A 205 -19.53 -12.61 11.07
CA TYR A 205 -18.14 -12.34 10.66
C TYR A 205 -17.14 -13.20 11.47
N LYS A 206 -17.40 -13.36 12.78
CA LYS A 206 -16.62 -14.21 13.68
C LYS A 206 -16.52 -15.68 13.21
N GLN A 207 -17.61 -16.24 12.68
CA GLN A 207 -17.62 -17.63 12.22
C GLN A 207 -16.85 -17.80 10.90
N SER A 208 -16.90 -16.81 10.02
CA SER A 208 -16.12 -16.79 8.77
C SER A 208 -14.61 -16.67 9.04
N LEU A 209 -14.19 -15.84 10.00
CA LEU A 209 -12.80 -15.73 10.42
C LEU A 209 -12.30 -17.04 11.03
N LEU A 210 -13.05 -17.65 11.95
CA LEU A 210 -12.66 -18.93 12.59
C LEU A 210 -12.44 -20.03 11.55
N GLN A 211 -13.31 -20.16 10.56
CA GLN A 211 -13.15 -21.15 9.48
C GLN A 211 -11.90 -20.89 8.62
N GLY A 212 -11.56 -19.63 8.37
CA GLY A 212 -10.33 -19.27 7.65
C GLY A 212 -9.07 -19.60 8.45
N PHE A 213 -9.06 -19.30 9.76
CA PHE A 213 -7.95 -19.69 10.67
C PHE A 213 -7.81 -21.20 10.77
N GLU A 214 -8.92 -21.93 10.86
CA GLU A 214 -8.91 -23.39 10.90
C GLU A 214 -8.33 -24.00 9.62
N ALA A 215 -8.68 -23.44 8.45
CA ALA A 215 -8.12 -23.85 7.15
C ALA A 215 -6.60 -23.64 7.08
N ILE A 216 -6.10 -22.51 7.59
CA ILE A 216 -4.65 -22.23 7.69
C ILE A 216 -3.99 -23.23 8.63
N ASN A 217 -4.56 -23.47 9.81
CA ASN A 217 -3.98 -24.36 10.81
C ASN A 217 -3.95 -25.83 10.38
N LYS A 218 -4.90 -26.28 9.58
CA LYS A 218 -4.94 -27.66 9.06
C LYS A 218 -3.84 -27.94 8.02
N ASN A 219 -3.28 -26.91 7.37
CA ASN A 219 -2.27 -27.08 6.32
C ASN A 219 -0.90 -26.56 6.78
N ALA A 220 0.03 -27.49 7.05
CA ALA A 220 1.38 -27.14 7.51
C ALA A 220 2.14 -26.25 6.51
N GLY A 221 1.99 -26.51 5.21
CA GLY A 221 2.62 -25.68 4.15
C GLY A 221 2.12 -24.25 4.16
N ILE A 222 0.81 -24.05 4.36
CA ILE A 222 0.23 -22.71 4.46
C ILE A 222 0.68 -21.98 5.73
N ARG A 223 0.83 -22.67 6.87
CA ARG A 223 1.38 -22.07 8.09
C ARG A 223 2.80 -21.55 7.90
N VAL A 224 3.67 -22.34 7.26
CA VAL A 224 5.03 -21.91 6.93
C VAL A 224 5.02 -20.71 5.98
N LEU A 225 4.14 -20.74 4.97
CA LEU A 225 3.96 -19.63 4.04
C LEU A 225 3.52 -18.35 4.77
N VAL A 226 2.61 -18.42 5.74
CA VAL A 226 2.19 -17.27 6.56
C VAL A 226 3.38 -16.65 7.29
N VAL A 227 4.19 -17.46 7.97
CA VAL A 227 5.39 -16.99 8.69
C VAL A 227 6.36 -16.33 7.70
N PHE A 228 6.59 -16.96 6.55
CA PHE A 228 7.45 -16.39 5.51
C PHE A 228 6.93 -15.04 5.01
N LEU A 229 5.62 -14.90 4.77
CA LEU A 229 5.02 -13.64 4.31
C LEU A 229 5.12 -12.53 5.38
N ILE A 230 5.01 -12.86 6.66
CA ILE A 230 5.25 -11.92 7.76
C ILE A 230 6.71 -11.44 7.73
N LEU A 231 7.67 -12.36 7.58
CA LEU A 231 9.09 -12.02 7.47
C LEU A 231 9.37 -11.17 6.21
N LEU A 232 8.76 -11.51 5.10
CA LEU A 232 8.90 -10.74 3.85
C LEU A 232 8.38 -9.31 4.01
N THR A 233 7.20 -9.12 4.61
CA THR A 233 6.64 -7.79 4.86
C THR A 233 7.43 -7.02 5.91
N PHE A 234 8.01 -7.72 6.89
CA PHE A 234 8.98 -7.13 7.83
C PHE A 234 10.21 -6.59 7.09
N MET A 235 10.81 -7.36 6.18
CA MET A 235 11.94 -6.91 5.36
C MET A 235 11.57 -5.69 4.50
N VAL A 236 10.39 -5.71 3.85
CA VAL A 236 9.89 -4.58 3.07
C VAL A 236 9.73 -3.34 3.95
N GLY A 237 9.11 -3.47 5.12
CA GLY A 237 8.92 -2.38 6.07
C GLY A 237 10.24 -1.82 6.58
N THR A 238 11.21 -2.68 6.88
CA THR A 238 12.56 -2.27 7.31
C THR A 238 13.27 -1.45 6.22
N ILE A 239 13.24 -1.90 4.97
CA ILE A 239 13.81 -1.12 3.86
C ILE A 239 13.08 0.22 3.72
N GLN A 240 11.76 0.26 3.79
CA GLN A 240 10.99 1.51 3.70
C GLN A 240 11.34 2.50 4.83
N GLU A 241 11.51 2.00 6.06
CA GLU A 241 11.80 2.87 7.20
C GLU A 241 13.26 3.33 7.22
N LEU A 242 14.20 2.41 7.03
CA LEU A 242 15.62 2.71 7.16
C LEU A 242 16.24 3.33 5.90
N SER A 243 15.58 3.24 4.72
CA SER A 243 16.13 3.86 3.50
C SER A 243 16.32 5.38 3.64
N THR A 244 15.36 6.08 4.24
CA THR A 244 15.45 7.54 4.43
C THR A 244 16.64 7.93 5.32
N PRO A 245 16.74 7.48 6.58
CA PRO A 245 17.86 7.83 7.45
C PRO A 245 19.20 7.32 6.89
N LEU A 246 19.25 6.08 6.41
CA LEU A 246 20.50 5.51 5.87
C LEU A 246 21.02 6.30 4.67
N ILE A 247 20.17 6.62 3.70
CA ILE A 247 20.61 7.28 2.47
C ILE A 247 20.85 8.77 2.69
N LEU A 248 20.05 9.44 3.53
CA LEU A 248 20.24 10.87 3.83
C LEU A 248 21.46 11.12 4.73
N SER A 249 22.01 10.13 5.45
CA SER A 249 23.22 10.28 6.23
C SER A 249 24.48 10.59 5.38
N PHE A 250 24.48 10.17 4.10
CA PHE A 250 25.62 10.38 3.19
C PHE A 250 25.24 10.98 1.83
N THR A 251 23.94 11.28 1.58
CA THR A 251 23.46 11.90 0.33
C THR A 251 22.37 12.95 0.60
N ASN A 252 21.56 13.26 -0.40
CA ASN A 252 20.47 14.22 -0.33
C ASN A 252 19.12 13.63 -0.79
N ALA A 253 18.00 14.35 -0.55
CA ALA A 253 16.66 13.90 -0.87
C ALA A 253 16.45 13.59 -2.35
N ARG A 254 17.14 14.28 -3.26
CA ARG A 254 17.08 14.02 -4.71
C ARG A 254 17.67 12.65 -5.06
N THR A 255 18.84 12.34 -4.49
CA THR A 255 19.51 11.03 -4.67
C THR A 255 18.65 9.93 -4.07
N LEU A 256 18.13 10.10 -2.85
CA LEU A 256 17.20 9.17 -2.20
C LEU A 256 16.01 8.85 -3.12
N SER A 257 15.34 9.87 -3.68
CA SER A 257 14.18 9.67 -4.57
C SER A 257 14.55 8.89 -5.83
N MET A 258 15.71 9.18 -6.44
CA MET A 258 16.22 8.45 -7.60
C MET A 258 16.50 6.98 -7.25
N MET A 259 17.16 6.72 -6.12
CA MET A 259 17.49 5.36 -5.68
C MET A 259 16.21 4.53 -5.43
N ILE A 260 15.22 5.08 -4.73
CA ILE A 260 13.93 4.41 -4.47
C ILE A 260 13.20 4.15 -5.80
N THR A 261 13.21 5.11 -6.72
CA THR A 261 12.57 4.95 -8.03
C THR A 261 13.22 3.83 -8.83
N ILE A 262 14.56 3.79 -8.90
CA ILE A 262 15.30 2.73 -9.61
C ILE A 262 15.01 1.37 -8.96
N ALA A 263 15.00 1.30 -7.64
CA ALA A 263 14.67 0.08 -6.91
C ALA A 263 13.26 -0.42 -7.26
N ALA A 264 12.25 0.48 -7.30
CA ALA A 264 10.88 0.13 -7.65
C ALA A 264 10.72 -0.33 -9.12
N PHE A 265 11.59 0.11 -10.05
CA PHE A 265 11.61 -0.43 -11.41
C PHE A 265 11.85 -1.95 -11.45
N GLY A 266 12.61 -2.50 -10.50
CA GLY A 266 12.77 -3.95 -10.36
C GLY A 266 11.43 -4.68 -10.23
N MET A 267 10.53 -4.15 -9.39
CA MET A 267 9.17 -4.71 -9.20
C MET A 267 8.34 -4.63 -10.49
N VAL A 268 8.41 -3.50 -11.21
CA VAL A 268 7.64 -3.31 -12.45
C VAL A 268 8.12 -4.26 -13.54
N LEU A 269 9.43 -4.38 -13.77
CA LEU A 269 9.99 -5.28 -14.78
C LEU A 269 9.63 -6.73 -14.50
N SER A 270 9.73 -7.16 -13.24
CA SER A 270 9.33 -8.50 -12.82
C SER A 270 7.84 -8.76 -12.99
N SER A 271 7.00 -7.78 -12.68
CA SER A 271 5.55 -7.88 -12.87
C SER A 271 5.17 -7.97 -14.35
N ILE A 272 5.82 -7.19 -15.22
CA ILE A 272 5.63 -7.28 -16.68
C ILE A 272 6.06 -8.65 -17.18
N TYR A 273 7.22 -9.17 -16.73
CA TYR A 273 7.70 -10.50 -17.11
C TYR A 273 6.69 -11.59 -16.72
N LEU A 274 6.17 -11.56 -15.50
CA LEU A 274 5.17 -12.51 -15.01
C LEU A 274 3.82 -12.40 -15.73
N GLY A 275 3.42 -11.19 -16.10
CA GLY A 275 2.20 -10.96 -16.89
C GLY A 275 2.32 -11.42 -18.35
N ALA A 276 3.54 -11.41 -18.91
CA ALA A 276 3.81 -11.79 -20.29
C ALA A 276 4.12 -13.29 -20.48
N ARG A 277 4.56 -13.98 -19.44
CA ARG A 277 5.00 -15.39 -19.52
C ARG A 277 4.48 -16.22 -18.38
N GLU A 278 3.99 -17.41 -18.68
CA GLU A 278 3.71 -18.42 -17.67
C GLU A 278 5.01 -18.92 -17.01
N LEU A 279 5.00 -19.01 -15.69
CA LEU A 279 6.09 -19.63 -14.94
C LEU A 279 6.14 -21.12 -15.23
N LYS A 280 7.13 -21.54 -16.02
CA LYS A 280 7.42 -22.95 -16.29
C LYS A 280 8.33 -23.53 -15.19
N GLY A 281 8.13 -24.79 -14.83
CA GLY A 281 8.97 -25.50 -13.87
C GLY A 281 8.36 -25.61 -12.47
N ARG A 282 9.19 -26.09 -11.53
CA ARG A 282 8.77 -26.31 -10.14
C ARG A 282 8.67 -24.98 -9.40
N LYS A 283 7.46 -24.53 -9.14
CA LYS A 283 7.18 -23.24 -8.49
C LYS A 283 7.90 -23.07 -7.15
N ILE A 284 8.07 -24.17 -6.40
CA ILE A 284 8.82 -24.14 -5.13
C ILE A 284 10.29 -23.74 -5.31
N ILE A 285 10.95 -24.18 -6.41
CA ILE A 285 12.33 -23.83 -6.68
C ILE A 285 12.44 -22.33 -7.00
N ILE A 286 11.54 -21.82 -7.85
CA ILE A 286 11.52 -20.39 -8.20
C ILE A 286 11.27 -19.56 -6.93
N PHE A 287 10.33 -19.99 -6.08
CA PHE A 287 10.06 -19.35 -4.79
C PHE A 287 11.30 -19.30 -3.89
N SER A 288 11.99 -20.45 -3.73
CA SER A 288 13.18 -20.55 -2.89
C SER A 288 14.34 -19.70 -3.41
N ILE A 289 14.57 -19.69 -4.74
CA ILE A 289 15.60 -18.84 -5.35
C ILE A 289 15.25 -17.35 -5.14
N SER A 290 13.99 -16.96 -5.37
CA SER A 290 13.56 -15.58 -5.14
C SER A 290 13.69 -15.17 -3.68
N ALA A 291 13.35 -16.06 -2.73
CA ALA A 291 13.51 -15.82 -1.31
C ALA A 291 14.98 -15.67 -0.89
N PHE A 292 15.86 -16.52 -1.43
CA PHE A 292 17.30 -16.43 -1.21
C PHE A 292 17.87 -15.11 -1.75
N LEU A 293 17.50 -14.73 -2.98
CA LEU A 293 17.92 -13.47 -3.60
C LEU A 293 17.39 -12.26 -2.82
N ALA A 294 16.16 -12.31 -2.30
CA ALA A 294 15.63 -11.25 -1.44
C ALA A 294 16.46 -11.10 -0.17
N GLY A 295 16.82 -12.21 0.49
CA GLY A 295 17.69 -12.19 1.67
C GLY A 295 19.07 -11.64 1.37
N LEU A 296 19.70 -12.05 0.28
CA LEU A 296 21.01 -11.55 -0.16
C LEU A 296 20.98 -10.05 -0.48
N ALA A 297 19.91 -9.61 -1.16
CA ALA A 297 19.72 -8.19 -1.45
C ALA A 297 19.50 -7.37 -0.17
N MET A 298 18.80 -7.91 0.83
CA MET A 298 18.63 -7.25 2.14
C MET A 298 19.98 -7.04 2.85
N VAL A 299 20.87 -8.04 2.81
CA VAL A 299 22.26 -7.91 3.35
C VAL A 299 23.00 -6.84 2.57
N GLY A 300 22.96 -6.85 1.25
CA GLY A 300 23.63 -5.84 0.41
C GLY A 300 23.13 -4.42 0.65
N PHE A 301 21.84 -4.26 1.01
CA PHE A 301 21.26 -2.95 1.31
C PHE A 301 21.89 -2.27 2.54
N GLY A 302 22.31 -3.05 3.56
CA GLY A 302 22.93 -2.54 4.79
C GLY A 302 24.45 -2.71 4.85
N ALA A 303 25.09 -3.34 3.86
CA ALA A 303 26.51 -3.71 3.96
C ALA A 303 27.49 -2.55 3.77
N LEU A 304 27.16 -1.58 2.92
CA LEU A 304 28.05 -0.49 2.53
C LEU A 304 27.28 0.82 2.33
N GLU A 305 27.83 1.93 2.77
CA GLU A 305 27.33 3.30 2.48
C GLU A 305 27.73 3.72 1.05
N ASN A 306 27.19 3.00 0.07
CA ASN A 306 27.47 3.24 -1.33
C ASN A 306 26.18 3.29 -2.16
N VAL A 307 25.97 4.42 -2.86
CA VAL A 307 24.74 4.66 -3.68
C VAL A 307 24.48 3.53 -4.66
N PHE A 308 25.53 3.04 -5.35
CA PHE A 308 25.36 1.98 -6.36
C PHE A 308 24.96 0.65 -5.72
N VAL A 309 25.64 0.25 -4.63
CA VAL A 309 25.38 -1.02 -3.93
C VAL A 309 23.98 -1.02 -3.35
N ILE A 310 23.56 0.03 -2.65
CA ILE A 310 22.23 0.15 -2.05
C ILE A 310 21.14 0.17 -3.13
N THR A 311 21.36 0.92 -4.21
CA THR A 311 20.38 0.99 -5.33
C THR A 311 20.21 -0.36 -6.02
N LEU A 312 21.32 -1.05 -6.31
CA LEU A 312 21.28 -2.37 -6.92
C LEU A 312 20.62 -3.40 -6.00
N SER A 313 20.95 -3.37 -4.72
CA SER A 313 20.32 -4.25 -3.72
C SER A 313 18.83 -3.99 -3.60
N GLY A 314 18.41 -2.73 -3.54
CA GLY A 314 17.01 -2.35 -3.56
C GLY A 314 16.30 -2.83 -4.83
N PHE A 315 16.89 -2.61 -6.00
CA PHE A 315 16.36 -3.10 -7.28
C PHE A 315 16.17 -4.62 -7.29
N LEU A 316 17.18 -5.38 -6.88
CA LEU A 316 17.11 -6.84 -6.81
C LEU A 316 16.07 -7.31 -5.80
N PHE A 317 16.00 -6.69 -4.64
CA PHE A 317 14.98 -6.99 -3.62
C PHE A 317 13.56 -6.81 -4.17
N PHE A 318 13.25 -5.62 -4.69
CA PHE A 318 11.93 -5.33 -5.24
C PHE A 318 11.60 -6.18 -6.47
N ALA A 319 12.62 -6.59 -7.27
CA ALA A 319 12.42 -7.51 -8.38
C ALA A 319 11.97 -8.92 -7.95
N THR A 320 12.31 -9.36 -6.74
CA THR A 320 11.87 -10.68 -6.23
C THR A 320 10.43 -10.69 -5.74
N LEU A 321 9.87 -9.55 -5.31
CA LEU A 321 8.56 -9.49 -4.66
C LEU A 321 7.41 -10.01 -5.53
N PRO A 322 7.30 -9.66 -6.83
CA PRO A 322 6.22 -10.19 -7.67
C PRO A 322 6.27 -11.72 -7.81
N PHE A 323 7.47 -12.32 -7.87
CA PHE A 323 7.62 -13.77 -7.91
C PHE A 323 7.16 -14.41 -6.60
N LEU A 324 7.60 -13.88 -5.47
CA LEU A 324 7.23 -14.37 -4.14
C LEU A 324 5.72 -14.29 -3.90
N ASN A 325 5.13 -13.13 -4.17
CA ASN A 325 3.70 -12.92 -3.98
C ASN A 325 2.85 -13.79 -4.93
N SER A 326 3.18 -13.83 -6.23
CA SER A 326 2.41 -14.62 -7.20
C SER A 326 2.47 -16.12 -6.91
N ILE A 327 3.63 -16.64 -6.47
CA ILE A 327 3.77 -18.05 -6.13
C ILE A 327 3.11 -18.35 -4.77
N ALA A 328 3.17 -17.42 -3.81
CA ALA A 328 2.44 -17.54 -2.55
C ALA A 328 0.92 -17.64 -2.79
N ASP A 329 0.37 -16.77 -3.62
CA ASP A 329 -1.04 -16.82 -4.03
C ASP A 329 -1.38 -18.16 -4.71
N TYR A 330 -0.51 -18.66 -5.59
CA TYR A 330 -0.67 -19.96 -6.21
C TYR A 330 -0.74 -21.08 -5.16
N PHE A 331 0.16 -21.09 -4.16
CA PHE A 331 0.15 -22.11 -3.12
C PHE A 331 -1.14 -22.06 -2.27
N VAL A 332 -1.65 -20.87 -1.96
CA VAL A 332 -2.94 -20.75 -1.27
C VAL A 332 -4.06 -21.31 -2.14
N ARG A 333 -4.13 -20.94 -3.42
CA ARG A 333 -5.21 -21.40 -4.33
C ARG A 333 -5.24 -22.90 -4.54
N VAL A 334 -4.07 -23.55 -4.63
CA VAL A 334 -3.97 -25.00 -4.84
C VAL A 334 -4.25 -25.81 -3.57
N ASN A 335 -3.92 -25.27 -2.40
CA ASN A 335 -4.01 -26.02 -1.13
C ASN A 335 -5.26 -25.69 -0.30
N ILE A 336 -5.99 -24.62 -0.64
CA ILE A 336 -7.19 -24.20 0.08
C ILE A 336 -8.42 -24.35 -0.84
N PRO A 337 -9.50 -25.02 -0.36
CA PRO A 337 -10.75 -25.13 -1.12
C PRO A 337 -11.29 -23.75 -1.55
N ASN A 338 -11.81 -23.64 -2.76
CA ASN A 338 -12.27 -22.39 -3.35
C ASN A 338 -13.23 -21.59 -2.46
N ILE A 339 -14.11 -22.28 -1.74
CA ILE A 339 -15.11 -21.65 -0.86
C ILE A 339 -14.48 -20.96 0.37
N LEU A 340 -13.24 -21.33 0.75
CA LEU A 340 -12.51 -20.75 1.88
C LEU A 340 -11.41 -19.78 1.44
N GLN A 341 -11.07 -19.74 0.15
CA GLN A 341 -9.96 -18.93 -0.36
C GLN A 341 -10.11 -17.43 -0.02
N GLY A 342 -11.31 -16.87 -0.21
CA GLY A 342 -11.56 -15.46 0.13
C GLY A 342 -11.33 -15.15 1.61
N ARG A 343 -11.72 -16.07 2.51
CA ARG A 343 -11.50 -15.93 3.96
C ARG A 343 -10.04 -16.04 4.33
N VAL A 344 -9.33 -16.99 3.72
CA VAL A 344 -7.89 -17.19 3.95
C VAL A 344 -7.09 -16.01 3.41
N PHE A 345 -7.38 -15.51 2.22
CA PHE A 345 -6.72 -14.31 1.68
C PHE A 345 -6.99 -13.06 2.52
N GLY A 346 -8.22 -12.89 3.05
CA GLY A 346 -8.52 -11.78 3.95
C GLY A 346 -7.72 -11.86 5.26
N ILE A 347 -7.59 -13.05 5.83
CA ILE A 347 -6.77 -13.27 7.04
C ILE A 347 -5.29 -13.05 6.74
N LEU A 348 -4.77 -13.57 5.62
CA LEU A 348 -3.40 -13.36 5.19
C LEU A 348 -3.09 -11.88 5.03
N GLY A 349 -3.98 -11.12 4.34
CA GLY A 349 -3.84 -9.68 4.18
C GLY A 349 -3.74 -8.91 5.51
N THR A 350 -4.46 -9.37 6.56
CA THR A 350 -4.38 -8.75 7.89
C THR A 350 -3.13 -9.20 8.65
N ILE A 351 -2.83 -10.49 8.67
CA ILE A 351 -1.71 -11.04 9.45
C ILE A 351 -0.36 -10.58 8.89
N THR A 352 -0.22 -10.49 7.57
CA THR A 352 1.03 -10.02 6.97
C THR A 352 1.36 -8.57 7.33
N GLN A 353 0.36 -7.74 7.66
CA GLN A 353 0.59 -6.39 8.17
C GLN A 353 1.35 -6.36 9.50
N LEU A 354 1.37 -7.46 10.26
CA LEU A 354 2.20 -7.57 11.46
C LEU A 354 3.69 -7.42 11.15
N GLY A 355 4.14 -7.84 9.97
CA GLY A 355 5.52 -7.64 9.53
C GLY A 355 5.89 -6.15 9.45
N TYR A 356 5.03 -5.32 8.84
CA TYR A 356 5.23 -3.88 8.81
C TYR A 356 5.22 -3.26 10.19
N LEU A 357 4.26 -3.68 11.06
CA LEU A 357 4.18 -3.19 12.43
C LEU A 357 5.49 -3.45 13.20
N LEU A 358 6.02 -4.67 13.10
CA LEU A 358 7.30 -5.05 13.71
C LEU A 358 8.46 -4.24 13.13
N ALA A 359 8.49 -4.05 11.81
CA ALA A 359 9.52 -3.24 11.17
C ALA A 359 9.51 -1.81 11.71
N TYR A 360 8.36 -1.15 11.74
CA TYR A 360 8.23 0.22 12.21
C TYR A 360 8.56 0.36 13.71
N ALA A 361 8.17 -0.63 14.52
CA ALA A 361 8.49 -0.63 15.95
C ALA A 361 9.99 -0.82 16.22
N LEU A 362 10.67 -1.67 15.44
CA LEU A 362 12.08 -2.03 15.67
C LEU A 362 13.08 -1.13 14.94
N SER A 363 12.67 -0.47 13.85
CA SER A 363 13.58 0.38 13.04
C SER A 363 14.03 1.65 13.76
N GLY A 364 13.41 1.98 14.88
CA GLY A 364 13.78 3.17 15.68
C GLY A 364 14.88 2.90 16.71
N PHE A 365 15.25 1.66 16.94
CA PHE A 365 16.30 1.24 17.86
C PHE A 365 17.56 0.86 17.11
#